data_b6ce0993d909f6a2dbdab4524fc476b1
#
_entry.id   b6ce0993d909f6a2dbdab4524fc476b1
#
_cell.length_a   1.000
_cell.length_b   1.000
_cell.length_c   1.000
_cell.angle_alpha   90.00
_cell.angle_beta   90.00
_cell.angle_gamma   90.00
#
_symmetry.space_group_name_H-M   'P 1'
#
loop_
_entity.id
_entity.type
_entity.pdbx_description
1 polymer ?
#
loop_
_entity_poly.entity_id
_entity_poly.type
_entity_poly.pdbx_seq_one_letter_code
_entity_poly.pdbx_strand_id
1 'polypeptide(L)'
;MVMKLKLKHILFFVFCFPFTLFAQAQQLVRLNPQHYFQRTVPKGNYSGLTWLGGERYAVVSDKTSESGFFRFRIQIDSVSGDIKDVVNEGFQSSGELNKDEEGIAFFPKDSTLFISREADNSILEYGMNGKLTGRKLTIPSVFSMAIPAYSFEALTYNAYTHRFWTTSESTLKIDGEQANAKNQVKNRLRFQSFDDSFVPQEQYAYLMDAAESHPSVSNYAMGVSAMAALDDGKLLVLEREFVVTSSKIGSFVENKIYCVDPVKSMTISQEKALDTDSPYMQKTLIATWKTSLGLLRQNLANYEGMCLGPRLADGSQVIVLCADSQDQYGGVLRDWFRTIIIR
;
A
#
# COMPACT_ATOMS: atom_id res chain seq x y z
N MET A 1 67.39 45.40 30.60
CA MET A 1 65.99 45.45 31.07
C MET A 1 65.19 44.68 30.07
N VAL A 2 64.88 43.36 30.33
CA VAL A 2 64.28 42.45 29.44
C VAL A 2 62.82 42.34 29.85
N MET A 3 61.91 42.77 28.98
CA MET A 3 60.48 42.77 29.20
C MET A 3 59.88 41.42 28.79
N LYS A 4 59.38 40.59 29.77
CA LYS A 4 58.71 39.30 29.52
C LYS A 4 57.27 39.54 29.12
N LEU A 5 56.94 39.25 27.87
CA LEU A 5 55.55 39.19 27.36
C LEU A 5 54.88 37.90 27.87
N LYS A 6 53.80 38.04 28.68
CA LYS A 6 52.97 36.90 29.10
C LYS A 6 51.90 36.65 28.02
N LEU A 7 51.99 35.51 27.32
CA LEU A 7 51.00 35.01 26.38
C LEU A 7 49.83 34.41 27.19
N LYS A 8 48.65 35.01 27.14
CA LYS A 8 47.40 34.45 27.71
C LYS A 8 46.81 33.47 26.69
N HIS A 9 46.76 32.20 27.06
CA HIS A 9 46.03 31.19 26.31
C HIS A 9 44.54 31.37 26.57
N ILE A 10 43.78 31.73 25.51
CA ILE A 10 42.31 31.72 25.51
C ILE A 10 41.90 30.33 25.02
N LEU A 11 41.35 29.53 25.93
CA LEU A 11 40.78 28.22 25.62
C LEU A 11 39.38 28.43 25.06
N PHE A 12 39.19 28.20 23.75
CA PHE A 12 37.88 28.20 23.13
C PHE A 12 37.25 26.82 23.38
N PHE A 13 36.24 26.76 24.27
CA PHE A 13 35.36 25.60 24.40
C PHE A 13 34.34 25.60 23.26
N VAL A 14 34.52 24.75 22.24
CA VAL A 14 33.49 24.48 21.25
C VAL A 14 32.51 23.50 21.88
N PHE A 15 31.36 24.02 22.31
CA PHE A 15 30.22 23.21 22.70
C PHE A 15 29.62 22.59 21.43
N CYS A 16 29.99 21.34 21.11
CA CYS A 16 29.24 20.50 20.17
C CYS A 16 27.93 20.08 20.86
N PHE A 17 26.84 20.78 20.56
CA PHE A 17 25.51 20.26 20.88
C PHE A 17 25.23 19.09 19.92
N PRO A 18 24.97 17.86 20.42
CA PRO A 18 24.48 16.81 19.57
C PRO A 18 23.08 17.19 19.10
N PHE A 19 22.95 17.58 17.84
CA PHE A 19 21.64 17.63 17.18
C PHE A 19 21.13 16.18 17.08
N THR A 20 20.39 15.74 18.08
CA THR A 20 19.57 14.55 17.95
C THR A 20 18.42 14.90 16.98
N LEU A 21 18.58 14.52 15.72
CA LEU A 21 17.48 14.46 14.77
C LEU A 21 16.49 13.39 15.31
N PHE A 22 15.51 13.82 16.08
CA PHE A 22 14.36 12.98 16.34
C PHE A 22 13.65 12.77 14.98
N ALA A 23 13.69 11.56 14.45
CA ALA A 23 12.84 11.19 13.33
C ALA A 23 11.39 11.42 13.77
N GLN A 24 10.78 12.45 13.23
CA GLN A 24 9.39 12.81 13.56
C GLN A 24 8.50 11.67 13.09
N ALA A 25 7.62 11.18 13.96
CA ALA A 25 6.63 10.17 13.57
C ALA A 25 5.72 10.74 12.49
N GLN A 26 5.39 9.92 11.49
CA GLN A 26 4.45 10.31 10.44
C GLN A 26 3.09 10.69 11.06
N GLN A 27 2.52 11.81 10.63
CA GLN A 27 1.26 12.32 11.17
C GLN A 27 0.29 12.65 10.03
N LEU A 28 -0.99 12.37 10.25
CA LEU A 28 -2.07 12.81 9.37
C LEU A 28 -2.19 14.34 9.42
N VAL A 29 -2.06 14.98 8.27
CA VAL A 29 -2.32 16.41 8.09
C VAL A 29 -3.75 16.63 7.59
N ARG A 30 -4.17 15.83 6.60
CA ARG A 30 -5.50 15.96 5.99
C ARG A 30 -5.97 14.66 5.36
N LEU A 31 -7.25 14.38 5.50
CA LEU A 31 -7.99 13.37 4.75
C LEU A 31 -8.90 14.12 3.77
N ASN A 32 -8.54 14.15 2.48
CA ASN A 32 -9.32 14.83 1.45
C ASN A 32 -10.61 14.05 1.11
N PRO A 33 -11.62 14.69 0.51
CA PRO A 33 -12.83 14.01 0.04
C PRO A 33 -12.52 12.90 -0.96
N GLN A 34 -13.43 11.95 -1.13
CA GLN A 34 -13.36 11.01 -2.24
C GLN A 34 -14.12 11.56 -3.45
N HIS A 35 -13.58 11.30 -4.64
CA HIS A 35 -14.10 11.78 -5.92
C HIS A 35 -14.38 10.61 -6.86
N TYR A 36 -15.38 10.77 -7.73
CA TYR A 36 -15.76 9.81 -8.74
C TYR A 36 -15.80 10.46 -10.13
N PHE A 37 -14.96 10.00 -11.04
CA PHE A 37 -14.71 10.61 -12.35
C PHE A 37 -15.33 9.83 -13.51
N GLN A 38 -16.61 9.45 -13.40
CA GLN A 38 -17.28 8.53 -14.34
C GLN A 38 -17.26 8.95 -15.83
N ARG A 39 -16.96 10.23 -16.13
CA ARG A 39 -16.90 10.73 -17.52
C ARG A 39 -15.53 10.48 -18.18
N THR A 40 -14.49 10.38 -17.38
CA THR A 40 -13.09 10.28 -17.83
C THR A 40 -12.43 8.99 -17.37
N VAL A 41 -13.03 8.31 -16.40
CA VAL A 41 -12.62 7.01 -15.87
C VAL A 41 -13.76 6.02 -16.06
N PRO A 42 -13.68 5.10 -17.02
CA PRO A 42 -14.63 4.01 -17.17
C PRO A 42 -14.66 3.12 -15.93
N LYS A 43 -15.73 2.36 -15.75
CA LYS A 43 -15.81 1.30 -14.74
C LYS A 43 -14.68 0.30 -14.98
N GLY A 44 -13.89 -0.02 -13.95
CA GLY A 44 -12.66 -0.73 -14.20
C GLY A 44 -12.13 -1.63 -13.09
N ASN A 45 -12.77 -1.71 -11.91
CA ASN A 45 -12.27 -2.54 -10.80
C ASN A 45 -10.76 -2.30 -10.55
N TYR A 46 -10.41 -1.05 -10.26
CA TYR A 46 -9.01 -0.64 -10.13
C TYR A 46 -8.47 -1.03 -8.76
N SER A 47 -7.63 -2.06 -8.72
CA SER A 47 -7.09 -2.69 -7.51
C SER A 47 -5.76 -2.08 -7.06
N GLY A 48 -4.89 -1.64 -7.96
CA GLY A 48 -3.59 -1.10 -7.59
C GLY A 48 -3.16 0.10 -8.42
N LEU A 49 -2.36 1.00 -7.84
CA LEU A 49 -1.77 2.12 -8.58
C LEU A 49 -0.35 2.43 -8.13
N THR A 50 0.45 3.00 -9.04
CA THR A 50 1.80 3.48 -8.75
C THR A 50 2.08 4.80 -9.48
N TRP A 51 2.86 5.68 -8.87
CA TRP A 51 3.23 6.98 -9.41
C TRP A 51 4.43 6.88 -10.37
N LEU A 52 4.31 7.44 -11.57
CA LEU A 52 5.35 7.48 -12.60
C LEU A 52 6.06 8.83 -12.69
N GLY A 53 5.70 9.77 -11.82
CA GLY A 53 6.19 11.13 -11.83
C GLY A 53 5.24 12.13 -12.54
N GLY A 54 5.22 13.36 -12.03
CA GLY A 54 4.28 14.40 -12.49
C GLY A 54 2.83 13.99 -12.23
N GLU A 55 1.99 14.09 -13.25
CA GLU A 55 0.57 13.71 -13.20
C GLU A 55 0.33 12.25 -13.67
N ARG A 56 1.39 11.48 -13.99
CA ARG A 56 1.27 10.14 -14.59
C ARG A 56 1.27 9.03 -13.55
N TYR A 57 0.34 8.10 -13.72
CA TYR A 57 0.19 6.91 -12.88
C TYR A 57 -0.02 5.67 -13.77
N ALA A 58 0.41 4.52 -13.29
CA ALA A 58 0.00 3.22 -13.81
C ALA A 58 -0.98 2.59 -12.82
N VAL A 59 -2.04 1.97 -13.34
CA VAL A 59 -3.14 1.42 -12.55
C VAL A 59 -3.48 0.04 -13.08
N VAL A 60 -3.59 -0.96 -12.22
CA VAL A 60 -4.03 -2.30 -12.56
C VAL A 60 -5.51 -2.52 -12.23
N SER A 61 -6.07 -3.56 -12.83
CA SER A 61 -7.43 -4.02 -12.57
C SER A 61 -7.43 -5.54 -12.55
N ASP A 62 -8.08 -6.11 -11.56
CA ASP A 62 -8.26 -7.55 -11.38
C ASP A 62 -9.18 -8.21 -12.43
N LYS A 63 -10.00 -7.42 -13.13
CA LYS A 63 -11.07 -7.91 -14.05
C LYS A 63 -10.88 -7.57 -15.53
N THR A 64 -9.73 -7.09 -15.95
CA THR A 64 -9.46 -6.98 -17.40
C THR A 64 -9.35 -8.37 -18.04
N SER A 65 -9.71 -8.50 -19.32
CA SER A 65 -9.56 -9.77 -20.05
C SER A 65 -8.11 -10.16 -20.27
N GLU A 66 -7.24 -9.17 -20.41
CA GLU A 66 -5.81 -9.33 -20.63
C GLU A 66 -5.03 -8.70 -19.49
N SER A 67 -3.89 -9.30 -19.18
CA SER A 67 -2.90 -8.80 -18.24
C SER A 67 -2.26 -7.51 -18.76
N GLY A 68 -2.01 -6.56 -17.84
CA GLY A 68 -1.41 -5.28 -18.19
C GLY A 68 -1.81 -4.17 -17.24
N PHE A 69 -1.75 -2.93 -17.69
CA PHE A 69 -2.07 -1.78 -16.85
C PHE A 69 -2.66 -0.63 -17.66
N PHE A 70 -3.43 0.21 -16.99
CA PHE A 70 -3.92 1.48 -17.51
C PHE A 70 -2.92 2.60 -17.27
N ARG A 71 -2.84 3.55 -18.19
CA ARG A 71 -2.20 4.84 -17.94
C ARG A 71 -3.24 5.84 -17.45
N PHE A 72 -3.00 6.42 -16.29
CA PHE A 72 -3.85 7.45 -15.74
C PHE A 72 -3.10 8.77 -15.64
N ARG A 73 -3.80 9.86 -15.92
CA ARG A 73 -3.38 11.20 -15.56
C ARG A 73 -4.22 11.64 -14.36
N ILE A 74 -3.57 11.90 -13.22
CA ILE A 74 -4.22 12.38 -11.99
C ILE A 74 -3.66 13.76 -11.67
N GLN A 75 -4.53 14.77 -11.76
CA GLN A 75 -4.18 16.14 -11.42
C GLN A 75 -4.47 16.42 -9.95
N ILE A 76 -3.43 16.79 -9.21
CA ILE A 76 -3.49 17.07 -7.77
C ILE A 76 -3.26 18.55 -7.54
N ASP A 77 -4.07 19.16 -6.69
CA ASP A 77 -3.90 20.54 -6.25
C ASP A 77 -2.60 20.67 -5.43
N SER A 78 -1.71 21.58 -5.82
CA SER A 78 -0.38 21.72 -5.20
C SER A 78 -0.41 22.32 -3.78
N VAL A 79 -1.56 22.83 -3.32
CA VAL A 79 -1.72 23.42 -1.99
C VAL A 79 -2.52 22.51 -1.05
N SER A 80 -3.66 22.03 -1.52
CA SER A 80 -4.54 21.17 -0.72
C SER A 80 -4.18 19.70 -0.81
N GLY A 81 -3.49 19.29 -1.89
CA GLY A 81 -3.25 17.90 -2.22
C GLY A 81 -4.52 17.15 -2.67
N ASP A 82 -5.65 17.84 -2.88
CA ASP A 82 -6.88 17.19 -3.33
C ASP A 82 -6.85 16.90 -4.84
N ILE A 83 -7.61 15.91 -5.29
CA ILE A 83 -7.68 15.51 -6.69
C ILE A 83 -8.63 16.45 -7.44
N LYS A 84 -8.11 17.11 -8.49
CA LYS A 84 -8.89 17.98 -9.38
C LYS A 84 -9.50 17.23 -10.55
N ASP A 85 -8.73 16.29 -11.12
CA ASP A 85 -9.16 15.54 -12.30
C ASP A 85 -8.44 14.18 -12.36
N VAL A 86 -9.12 13.16 -12.91
CA VAL A 86 -8.56 11.86 -13.25
C VAL A 86 -9.02 11.49 -14.65
N VAL A 87 -8.07 11.12 -15.51
CA VAL A 87 -8.33 10.66 -16.87
C VAL A 87 -7.67 9.32 -17.11
N ASN A 88 -8.43 8.32 -17.56
CA ASN A 88 -7.89 7.09 -18.10
C ASN A 88 -7.43 7.32 -19.53
N GLU A 89 -6.11 7.22 -19.77
CA GLU A 89 -5.45 7.45 -21.08
C GLU A 89 -5.30 6.16 -21.90
N GLY A 90 -5.86 5.04 -21.44
CA GLY A 90 -5.90 3.78 -22.15
C GLY A 90 -5.09 2.66 -21.51
N PHE A 91 -5.30 1.45 -22.02
CA PHE A 91 -4.74 0.20 -21.52
C PHE A 91 -3.51 -0.23 -22.30
N GLN A 92 -2.51 -0.75 -21.60
CA GLN A 92 -1.29 -1.32 -22.15
C GLN A 92 -1.33 -2.83 -21.89
N SER A 93 -1.70 -3.59 -22.91
CA SER A 93 -1.87 -5.04 -22.83
C SER A 93 -0.57 -5.81 -23.06
N SER A 94 -0.38 -6.88 -22.27
CA SER A 94 0.67 -7.86 -22.51
C SER A 94 0.32 -8.82 -23.66
N GLY A 95 -0.97 -9.06 -23.90
CA GLY A 95 -1.49 -10.11 -24.75
C GLY A 95 -1.70 -11.44 -24.03
N GLU A 96 -1.33 -11.53 -22.73
CA GLU A 96 -1.59 -12.69 -21.87
C GLU A 96 -2.93 -12.51 -21.15
N LEU A 97 -3.53 -13.61 -20.69
CA LEU A 97 -4.75 -13.54 -19.88
C LEU A 97 -4.46 -12.91 -18.53
N ASN A 98 -5.40 -12.11 -18.05
CA ASN A 98 -5.39 -11.59 -16.69
C ASN A 98 -5.37 -12.74 -15.66
N LYS A 99 -4.65 -12.55 -14.57
CA LYS A 99 -4.46 -13.51 -13.47
C LYS A 99 -4.80 -12.90 -12.11
N ASP A 100 -5.83 -12.07 -12.07
CA ASP A 100 -6.18 -11.24 -10.92
C ASP A 100 -4.98 -10.35 -10.53
N GLU A 101 -4.74 -9.28 -11.32
CA GLU A 101 -3.68 -8.31 -11.06
C GLU A 101 -4.14 -7.34 -9.97
N GLU A 102 -3.37 -7.30 -8.86
CA GLU A 102 -3.73 -6.54 -7.67
C GLU A 102 -2.74 -5.39 -7.38
N GLY A 103 -1.53 -5.70 -7.01
CA GLY A 103 -0.51 -4.70 -6.71
C GLY A 103 0.35 -4.31 -7.89
N ILE A 104 0.80 -3.04 -7.90
CA ILE A 104 1.71 -2.55 -8.95
C ILE A 104 2.78 -1.64 -8.35
N ALA A 105 4.05 -1.83 -8.75
CA ALA A 105 5.17 -1.00 -8.34
C ALA A 105 5.99 -0.53 -9.54
N PHE A 106 6.33 0.76 -9.57
CA PHE A 106 7.25 1.30 -10.56
C PHE A 106 8.70 1.05 -10.15
N PHE A 107 9.49 0.49 -11.06
CA PHE A 107 10.93 0.28 -10.90
C PHE A 107 11.69 1.31 -11.74
N PRO A 108 12.13 2.45 -11.15
CA PRO A 108 12.68 3.57 -11.90
C PRO A 108 14.02 3.27 -12.57
N LYS A 109 14.81 2.33 -12.02
CA LYS A 109 16.12 1.96 -12.54
C LYS A 109 16.06 1.53 -14.01
N ASP A 110 15.05 0.73 -14.38
CA ASP A 110 14.88 0.20 -15.72
C ASP A 110 13.66 0.82 -16.44
N SER A 111 12.94 1.73 -15.75
CA SER A 111 11.66 2.29 -16.22
C SER A 111 10.66 1.19 -16.59
N THR A 112 10.45 0.25 -15.67
CA THR A 112 9.54 -0.87 -15.81
C THR A 112 8.54 -0.93 -14.65
N LEU A 113 7.58 -1.82 -14.74
CA LEU A 113 6.56 -2.05 -13.72
C LEU A 113 6.60 -3.49 -13.27
N PHE A 114 6.42 -3.71 -11.97
CA PHE A 114 6.16 -5.04 -11.41
C PHE A 114 4.69 -5.10 -11.01
N ILE A 115 4.01 -6.20 -11.37
CA ILE A 115 2.60 -6.41 -11.08
C ILE A 115 2.45 -7.75 -10.37
N SER A 116 1.76 -7.74 -9.22
CA SER A 116 1.40 -8.95 -8.50
C SER A 116 0.14 -9.57 -9.11
N ARG A 117 0.09 -10.89 -9.12
CA ARG A 117 -0.97 -11.69 -9.68
C ARG A 117 -1.42 -12.70 -8.64
N GLU A 118 -2.66 -12.58 -8.21
CA GLU A 118 -3.19 -13.38 -7.13
C GLU A 118 -3.40 -14.85 -7.53
N ALA A 119 -3.93 -15.10 -8.74
CA ALA A 119 -4.32 -16.43 -9.19
C ALA A 119 -3.17 -17.44 -9.29
N ASP A 120 -1.92 -16.98 -9.49
CA ASP A 120 -0.75 -17.86 -9.62
C ASP A 120 0.41 -17.49 -8.66
N ASN A 121 0.17 -16.61 -7.70
CA ASN A 121 1.16 -16.19 -6.70
C ASN A 121 2.46 -15.68 -7.32
N SER A 122 2.39 -14.93 -8.41
CA SER A 122 3.56 -14.43 -9.11
C SER A 122 3.62 -12.90 -9.11
N ILE A 123 4.84 -12.36 -9.26
CA ILE A 123 5.07 -10.93 -9.45
C ILE A 123 5.98 -10.78 -10.66
N LEU A 124 5.41 -10.30 -11.76
CA LEU A 124 6.08 -10.24 -13.06
C LEU A 124 6.43 -8.82 -13.45
N GLU A 125 7.48 -8.68 -14.27
CA GLU A 125 7.90 -7.39 -14.79
C GLU A 125 7.33 -7.11 -16.17
N TYR A 126 6.86 -5.88 -16.36
CA TYR A 126 6.28 -5.34 -17.58
C TYR A 126 7.05 -4.10 -18.05
N GLY A 127 7.32 -4.01 -19.34
CA GLY A 127 7.76 -2.77 -19.96
C GLY A 127 6.63 -1.72 -19.98
N MET A 128 6.99 -0.45 -20.17
CA MET A 128 6.01 0.65 -20.27
C MET A 128 5.06 0.55 -21.48
N ASN A 129 5.29 -0.40 -22.38
CA ASN A 129 4.39 -0.76 -23.48
C ASN A 129 3.44 -1.91 -23.13
N GLY A 130 3.41 -2.36 -21.87
CA GLY A 130 2.57 -3.44 -21.37
C GLY A 130 3.13 -4.85 -21.61
N LYS A 131 4.22 -5.03 -22.36
CA LYS A 131 4.76 -6.35 -22.65
C LYS A 131 5.61 -6.90 -21.51
N LEU A 132 5.49 -8.21 -21.26
CA LEU A 132 6.35 -8.92 -20.32
C LEU A 132 7.82 -8.83 -20.74
N THR A 133 8.72 -8.56 -19.79
CA THR A 133 10.17 -8.56 -20.01
C THR A 133 10.81 -9.93 -19.86
N GLY A 134 10.09 -10.87 -19.24
CA GLY A 134 10.60 -12.20 -18.86
C GLY A 134 11.24 -12.22 -17.45
N ARG A 135 11.40 -11.07 -16.79
CA ARG A 135 11.90 -11.00 -15.40
C ARG A 135 10.75 -11.09 -14.41
N LYS A 136 11.05 -11.53 -13.18
CA LYS A 136 10.08 -11.68 -12.09
C LYS A 136 10.77 -11.66 -10.73
N LEU A 137 10.03 -11.37 -9.68
CA LEU A 137 10.50 -11.61 -8.31
C LEU A 137 10.52 -13.11 -8.01
N THR A 138 11.57 -13.57 -7.32
CA THR A 138 11.68 -14.97 -6.88
C THR A 138 10.89 -15.17 -5.59
N ILE A 139 9.68 -15.67 -5.71
CA ILE A 139 8.76 -15.80 -4.58
C ILE A 139 9.20 -16.94 -3.65
N PRO A 140 9.38 -16.71 -2.33
CA PRO A 140 9.66 -17.76 -1.35
C PRO A 140 8.55 -18.80 -1.28
N SER A 141 8.93 -20.07 -1.08
CA SER A 141 8.01 -21.21 -1.10
C SER A 141 6.89 -21.15 -0.05
N VAL A 142 7.10 -20.42 1.07
CA VAL A 142 6.08 -20.25 2.12
C VAL A 142 4.79 -19.61 1.56
N PHE A 143 4.88 -18.76 0.53
CA PHE A 143 3.71 -18.13 -0.07
C PHE A 143 2.86 -19.09 -0.93
N SER A 144 3.33 -20.31 -1.21
CA SER A 144 2.47 -21.35 -1.78
C SER A 144 1.35 -21.79 -0.83
N MET A 145 1.45 -21.39 0.46
CA MET A 145 0.45 -21.63 1.48
C MET A 145 -0.61 -20.51 1.58
N ALA A 146 -0.60 -19.56 0.64
CA ALA A 146 -1.64 -18.53 0.56
C ALA A 146 -3.03 -19.16 0.37
N ILE A 147 -4.03 -18.51 0.93
CA ILE A 147 -5.42 -18.89 0.71
C ILE A 147 -5.83 -18.34 -0.66
N PRO A 148 -6.41 -19.14 -1.57
CA PRO A 148 -6.91 -18.64 -2.84
C PRO A 148 -7.85 -17.44 -2.65
N ALA A 149 -7.75 -16.44 -3.52
CA ALA A 149 -8.46 -15.15 -3.43
C ALA A 149 -8.10 -14.29 -2.18
N TYR A 150 -6.92 -14.51 -1.58
CA TYR A 150 -6.34 -13.71 -0.49
C TYR A 150 -4.81 -13.74 -0.54
N SER A 151 -4.24 -13.78 -1.74
CA SER A 151 -2.80 -13.87 -1.96
C SER A 151 -2.14 -12.49 -2.06
N PHE A 152 -1.35 -12.22 -3.11
CA PHE A 152 -0.57 -10.98 -3.23
C PHE A 152 -1.43 -9.80 -3.69
N GLU A 153 -1.85 -8.98 -2.74
CA GLU A 153 -2.57 -7.73 -2.95
C GLU A 153 -1.60 -6.53 -3.04
N ALA A 154 -0.79 -6.36 -2.03
CA ALA A 154 0.04 -5.19 -1.86
C ALA A 154 1.42 -5.35 -2.49
N LEU A 155 1.85 -4.37 -3.30
CA LEU A 155 3.19 -4.33 -3.88
C LEU A 155 3.69 -2.88 -3.93
N THR A 156 4.92 -2.65 -3.46
CA THR A 156 5.58 -1.33 -3.55
C THR A 156 7.08 -1.47 -3.74
N TYR A 157 7.72 -0.44 -4.29
CA TYR A 157 9.17 -0.34 -4.41
C TYR A 157 9.68 0.94 -3.75
N ASN A 158 10.77 0.82 -3.01
CA ASN A 158 11.48 1.94 -2.40
C ASN A 158 12.80 2.18 -3.13
N ALA A 159 12.89 3.29 -3.86
CA ALA A 159 14.08 3.66 -4.62
C ALA A 159 15.29 4.06 -3.74
N TYR A 160 15.10 4.42 -2.47
CA TYR A 160 16.17 4.77 -1.53
C TYR A 160 16.80 3.55 -0.87
N THR A 161 15.96 2.58 -0.48
CA THR A 161 16.43 1.35 0.16
C THR A 161 16.71 0.24 -0.85
N HIS A 162 16.38 0.45 -2.12
CA HIS A 162 16.50 -0.54 -3.18
C HIS A 162 15.77 -1.85 -2.84
N ARG A 163 14.50 -1.73 -2.38
CA ARG A 163 13.70 -2.87 -1.94
C ARG A 163 12.30 -2.83 -2.53
N PHE A 164 11.89 -3.96 -3.10
CA PHE A 164 10.48 -4.28 -3.27
C PHE A 164 9.91 -4.83 -1.96
N TRP A 165 8.63 -4.61 -1.74
CA TRP A 165 7.87 -5.13 -0.61
C TRP A 165 6.54 -5.66 -1.07
N THR A 166 6.15 -6.83 -0.55
CA THR A 166 4.84 -7.44 -0.77
C THR A 166 4.38 -8.19 0.47
N THR A 167 3.09 -8.51 0.50
CA THR A 167 2.45 -9.39 1.48
C THR A 167 1.23 -10.06 0.85
N SER A 168 0.79 -11.19 1.42
CA SER A 168 -0.56 -11.70 1.13
C SER A 168 -1.61 -10.79 1.76
N GLU A 169 -2.81 -10.75 1.21
CA GLU A 169 -3.94 -10.04 1.80
C GLU A 169 -4.27 -10.58 3.20
N SER A 170 -4.27 -11.89 3.35
CA SER A 170 -4.64 -12.55 4.59
C SER A 170 -3.59 -13.55 5.09
N THR A 171 -3.87 -14.17 6.25
CA THR A 171 -3.02 -15.16 6.91
C THR A 171 -2.71 -16.34 5.99
N LEU A 172 -1.44 -16.73 5.89
CA LEU A 172 -1.06 -17.98 5.22
C LEU A 172 -1.54 -19.19 6.04
N LYS A 173 -1.89 -20.29 5.37
CA LYS A 173 -2.39 -21.51 6.03
C LYS A 173 -1.46 -22.05 7.13
N ILE A 174 -0.15 -21.85 7.00
CA ILE A 174 0.84 -22.25 8.01
C ILE A 174 0.77 -21.35 9.27
N ASP A 175 0.30 -20.11 9.14
CA ASP A 175 0.35 -19.09 10.20
C ASP A 175 -0.94 -19.01 11.03
N GLY A 176 -1.93 -19.85 10.73
CA GLY A 176 -3.17 -19.97 11.49
C GLY A 176 -4.45 -19.71 10.70
N GLU A 177 -5.50 -19.34 11.43
CA GLU A 177 -6.79 -19.02 10.83
C GLU A 177 -6.81 -17.62 10.23
N GLN A 178 -7.57 -17.47 9.14
CA GLN A 178 -7.93 -16.18 8.55
C GLN A 178 -9.02 -15.50 9.39
N ALA A 179 -8.90 -14.18 9.54
CA ALA A 179 -9.96 -13.35 10.11
C ALA A 179 -11.25 -13.45 9.28
N ASN A 180 -12.37 -13.55 9.98
CA ASN A 180 -13.69 -13.53 9.35
C ASN A 180 -14.71 -12.84 10.27
N ALA A 181 -15.92 -12.62 9.78
CA ALA A 181 -16.97 -11.90 10.48
C ALA A 181 -17.38 -12.48 11.86
N LYS A 182 -16.90 -13.67 12.22
CA LYS A 182 -17.38 -14.39 13.42
C LYS A 182 -16.27 -14.74 14.41
N ASN A 183 -15.01 -14.88 13.96
CA ASN A 183 -13.95 -15.46 14.81
C ASN A 183 -13.09 -14.45 15.56
N GLN A 184 -13.17 -13.15 15.24
CA GLN A 184 -12.35 -12.08 15.84
C GLN A 184 -10.83 -12.37 15.85
N VAL A 185 -10.37 -13.26 14.98
CA VAL A 185 -8.96 -13.61 14.84
C VAL A 185 -8.22 -12.40 14.25
N LYS A 186 -6.97 -12.22 14.62
CA LYS A 186 -6.07 -11.27 13.98
C LYS A 186 -5.32 -11.94 12.86
N ASN A 187 -5.38 -11.41 11.65
CA ASN A 187 -4.56 -11.88 10.55
C ASN A 187 -3.07 -11.68 10.88
N ARG A 188 -2.29 -12.76 10.68
CA ARG A 188 -0.83 -12.79 10.83
C ARG A 188 -0.22 -12.81 9.45
N LEU A 189 0.49 -11.76 9.08
CA LEU A 189 1.00 -11.58 7.74
C LEU A 189 2.53 -11.61 7.72
N ARG A 190 3.10 -11.98 6.57
CA ARG A 190 4.53 -11.96 6.30
C ARG A 190 4.84 -10.89 5.28
N PHE A 191 5.56 -9.84 5.69
CA PHE A 191 6.07 -8.83 4.79
C PHE A 191 7.39 -9.30 4.23
N GLN A 192 7.44 -9.52 2.93
CA GLN A 192 8.61 -9.99 2.19
C GLN A 192 9.28 -8.85 1.47
N SER A 193 10.60 -8.70 1.65
CA SER A 193 11.41 -7.79 0.85
C SER A 193 12.19 -8.52 -0.25
N PHE A 194 12.50 -7.79 -1.34
CA PHE A 194 13.36 -8.27 -2.44
C PHE A 194 14.33 -7.16 -2.81
N ASP A 195 15.51 -7.52 -3.27
CA ASP A 195 16.49 -6.56 -3.79
C ASP A 195 16.29 -6.21 -5.28
N ASP A 196 17.12 -5.33 -5.80
CA ASP A 196 17.12 -4.93 -7.23
C ASP A 196 17.55 -6.07 -8.20
N SER A 197 17.98 -7.21 -7.68
CA SER A 197 18.24 -8.43 -8.44
C SER A 197 17.06 -9.39 -8.40
N PHE A 198 15.94 -8.96 -7.78
CA PHE A 198 14.68 -9.69 -7.68
C PHE A 198 14.75 -10.94 -6.81
N VAL A 199 15.75 -10.99 -5.94
CA VAL A 199 15.99 -12.09 -5.00
C VAL A 199 15.35 -11.75 -3.64
N PRO A 200 14.66 -12.71 -2.99
CA PRO A 200 14.06 -12.49 -1.68
C PRO A 200 15.13 -12.22 -0.63
N GLN A 201 14.83 -11.25 0.22
CA GLN A 201 15.66 -10.84 1.36
C GLN A 201 14.92 -11.16 2.66
N GLU A 202 14.88 -10.23 3.60
CA GLU A 202 14.28 -10.43 4.91
C GLU A 202 12.76 -10.55 4.86
N GLN A 203 12.21 -11.33 5.80
CA GLN A 203 10.79 -11.34 6.14
C GLN A 203 10.56 -10.76 7.53
N TYR A 204 9.40 -10.11 7.69
CA TYR A 204 8.93 -9.53 8.96
C TYR A 204 7.51 -9.96 9.25
N ALA A 205 7.21 -10.19 10.52
CA ALA A 205 5.85 -10.49 10.94
C ALA A 205 5.03 -9.22 11.14
N TYR A 206 3.81 -9.20 10.64
CA TYR A 206 2.84 -8.13 10.82
C TYR A 206 1.56 -8.69 11.41
N LEU A 207 1.04 -8.05 12.47
CA LEU A 207 -0.22 -8.44 13.11
C LEU A 207 -1.28 -7.37 12.84
N MET A 208 -2.32 -7.74 12.11
CA MET A 208 -3.47 -6.86 11.88
C MET A 208 -4.27 -6.64 13.16
N ASP A 209 -5.15 -5.64 13.14
CA ASP A 209 -6.17 -5.49 14.19
C ASP A 209 -7.13 -6.69 14.19
N ALA A 210 -7.82 -6.91 15.29
CA ALA A 210 -8.89 -7.89 15.30
C ALA A 210 -10.07 -7.40 14.45
N ALA A 211 -10.71 -8.33 13.75
CA ALA A 211 -12.00 -8.07 13.10
C ALA A 211 -13.07 -7.71 14.15
N GLU A 212 -13.97 -6.80 13.82
CA GLU A 212 -15.18 -6.62 14.60
C GLU A 212 -16.14 -7.80 14.37
N SER A 213 -16.97 -8.12 15.36
CA SER A 213 -17.98 -9.19 15.20
C SER A 213 -19.21 -8.64 14.49
N HIS A 214 -19.55 -9.24 13.35
CA HIS A 214 -20.70 -8.85 12.53
C HIS A 214 -21.63 -10.04 12.29
N PRO A 215 -22.63 -10.30 13.16
CA PRO A 215 -23.42 -11.54 13.11
C PRO A 215 -24.31 -11.67 11.87
N SER A 216 -24.59 -10.58 11.15
CA SER A 216 -25.54 -10.54 10.00
C SER A 216 -24.87 -10.02 8.73
N VAL A 217 -23.82 -10.70 8.25
CA VAL A 217 -23.13 -10.34 7.01
C VAL A 217 -23.46 -11.31 5.89
N SER A 218 -23.53 -10.80 4.66
CA SER A 218 -23.65 -11.60 3.43
C SER A 218 -22.30 -11.78 2.73
N ASN A 219 -21.38 -10.81 2.87
CA ASN A 219 -20.03 -10.89 2.37
C ASN A 219 -19.07 -10.16 3.33
N TYR A 220 -17.86 -10.69 3.47
CA TYR A 220 -16.84 -10.18 4.39
C TYR A 220 -15.44 -10.42 3.84
N ALA A 221 -14.61 -9.40 3.89
CA ALA A 221 -13.18 -9.52 3.64
C ALA A 221 -12.41 -8.62 4.61
N MET A 222 -11.27 -9.09 5.09
CA MET A 222 -10.36 -8.31 5.93
C MET A 222 -8.92 -8.67 5.61
N GLY A 223 -8.13 -7.66 5.25
CA GLY A 223 -6.75 -7.89 4.86
C GLY A 223 -5.94 -6.61 4.74
N VAL A 224 -4.68 -6.78 4.38
CA VAL A 224 -3.82 -5.69 3.90
C VAL A 224 -3.99 -5.59 2.39
N SER A 225 -4.71 -4.56 1.95
CA SER A 225 -5.03 -4.36 0.53
C SER A 225 -3.95 -3.54 -0.22
N ALA A 226 -3.16 -2.72 0.48
CA ALA A 226 -2.11 -1.94 -0.18
C ALA A 226 -0.94 -1.61 0.75
N MET A 227 0.21 -1.33 0.15
CA MET A 227 1.39 -0.76 0.80
C MET A 227 1.99 0.38 -0.02
N ALA A 228 2.61 1.36 0.67
CA ALA A 228 3.44 2.37 0.03
C ALA A 228 4.73 2.57 0.83
N ALA A 229 5.88 2.49 0.17
CA ALA A 229 7.16 2.68 0.82
C ALA A 229 7.53 4.16 0.89
N LEU A 230 7.88 4.64 2.09
CA LEU A 230 8.33 6.01 2.35
C LEU A 230 9.84 6.14 2.08
N ASP A 231 10.29 7.35 1.76
CA ASP A 231 11.71 7.64 1.45
C ASP A 231 12.68 7.24 2.58
N ASP A 232 12.21 7.23 3.83
CA ASP A 232 13.01 6.84 5.00
C ASP A 232 13.05 5.32 5.27
N GLY A 233 12.50 4.51 4.37
CA GLY A 233 12.46 3.05 4.45
C GLY A 233 11.29 2.47 5.24
N LYS A 234 10.46 3.31 5.86
CA LYS A 234 9.22 2.87 6.49
C LYS A 234 8.17 2.49 5.45
N LEU A 235 7.18 1.73 5.88
CA LEU A 235 6.06 1.32 5.04
C LEU A 235 4.75 1.86 5.61
N LEU A 236 3.93 2.44 4.74
CA LEU A 236 2.51 2.64 5.00
C LEU A 236 1.76 1.37 4.60
N VAL A 237 0.85 0.95 5.44
CA VAL A 237 0.09 -0.30 5.30
C VAL A 237 -1.39 0.02 5.40
N LEU A 238 -2.16 -0.29 4.38
CA LEU A 238 -3.61 -0.12 4.38
C LEU A 238 -4.28 -1.43 4.84
N GLU A 239 -4.78 -1.43 6.08
CA GLU A 239 -5.69 -2.46 6.56
C GLU A 239 -7.13 -2.09 6.16
N ARG A 240 -7.84 -3.04 5.60
CA ARG A 240 -9.23 -2.88 5.16
C ARG A 240 -10.11 -3.95 5.80
N GLU A 241 -11.26 -3.55 6.33
CA GLU A 241 -12.34 -4.44 6.74
C GLU A 241 -13.60 -4.09 5.92
N PHE A 242 -14.02 -5.00 5.04
CA PHE A 242 -15.15 -4.86 4.16
C PHE A 242 -16.33 -5.71 4.64
N VAL A 243 -17.44 -5.07 4.94
CA VAL A 243 -18.63 -5.70 5.50
C VAL A 243 -19.84 -5.38 4.63
N VAL A 244 -20.45 -6.42 4.05
CA VAL A 244 -21.73 -6.30 3.33
C VAL A 244 -22.81 -6.99 4.10
N THR A 245 -23.84 -6.23 4.47
CA THR A 245 -25.05 -6.76 5.13
C THR A 245 -26.00 -7.38 4.11
N SER A 246 -26.90 -8.26 4.55
CA SER A 246 -27.90 -8.92 3.67
C SER A 246 -28.84 -7.92 2.99
N SER A 247 -29.16 -6.80 3.64
CA SER A 247 -29.98 -5.71 3.07
C SER A 247 -29.18 -4.74 2.21
N LYS A 248 -27.84 -4.85 2.18
CA LYS A 248 -26.86 -3.89 1.68
C LYS A 248 -26.83 -2.55 2.46
N ILE A 249 -27.96 -2.06 2.95
CA ILE A 249 -28.03 -0.88 3.84
C ILE A 249 -27.32 -1.20 5.16
N GLY A 250 -26.40 -0.33 5.58
CA GLY A 250 -25.54 -0.56 6.74
C GLY A 250 -24.22 -1.27 6.39
N SER A 251 -23.99 -1.64 5.12
CA SER A 251 -22.68 -2.09 4.64
C SER A 251 -21.64 -0.97 4.80
N PHE A 252 -20.40 -1.35 5.10
CA PHE A 252 -19.32 -0.38 5.27
C PHE A 252 -17.96 -0.97 4.89
N VAL A 253 -17.01 -0.07 4.65
CA VAL A 253 -15.58 -0.39 4.62
C VAL A 253 -14.89 0.48 5.66
N GLU A 254 -14.21 -0.14 6.59
CA GLU A 254 -13.30 0.53 7.51
C GLU A 254 -11.89 0.41 6.98
N ASN A 255 -11.21 1.54 6.94
CA ASN A 255 -9.85 1.64 6.42
C ASN A 255 -8.95 2.24 7.51
N LYS A 256 -7.76 1.64 7.70
CA LYS A 256 -6.75 2.13 8.63
C LYS A 256 -5.40 2.14 7.92
N ILE A 257 -4.70 3.25 7.95
CA ILE A 257 -3.32 3.31 7.49
C ILE A 257 -2.41 3.29 8.70
N TYR A 258 -1.56 2.28 8.75
CA TYR A 258 -0.49 2.15 9.73
C TYR A 258 0.86 2.47 9.10
N CYS A 259 1.78 3.00 9.91
CA CYS A 259 3.19 3.11 9.58
C CYS A 259 3.98 2.07 10.38
N VAL A 260 4.85 1.30 9.70
CA VAL A 260 5.79 0.37 10.31
C VAL A 260 7.21 0.66 9.86
N ASP A 261 8.18 0.26 10.68
CA ASP A 261 9.61 0.46 10.44
C ASP A 261 10.33 -0.90 10.41
N PRO A 262 10.52 -1.51 9.23
CA PRO A 262 11.21 -2.80 9.12
C PRO A 262 12.65 -2.76 9.68
N VAL A 263 13.35 -1.64 9.53
CA VAL A 263 14.75 -1.50 10.00
C VAL A 263 14.85 -1.63 11.52
N LYS A 264 13.80 -1.24 12.26
CA LYS A 264 13.72 -1.37 13.72
C LYS A 264 13.09 -2.66 14.20
N SER A 265 12.76 -3.56 13.29
CA SER A 265 12.02 -4.79 13.58
C SER A 265 12.91 -6.01 13.47
N MET A 266 12.55 -7.07 14.17
CA MET A 266 13.23 -8.35 14.06
C MET A 266 12.71 -9.13 12.85
N THR A 267 13.62 -9.77 12.13
CA THR A 267 13.30 -10.68 11.04
C THR A 267 12.71 -12.00 11.55
N ILE A 268 11.97 -12.69 10.70
CA ILE A 268 11.40 -14.00 10.98
C ILE A 268 11.96 -15.05 10.02
N SER A 269 11.92 -16.33 10.46
CA SER A 269 12.23 -17.47 9.59
C SER A 269 11.09 -17.75 8.63
N GLN A 270 11.42 -18.08 7.38
CA GLN A 270 10.44 -18.51 6.37
C GLN A 270 9.79 -19.87 6.73
N GLU A 271 10.49 -20.71 7.50
CA GLU A 271 10.08 -22.08 7.78
C GLU A 271 9.25 -22.22 9.06
N LYS A 272 9.32 -21.22 9.95
CA LYS A 272 8.60 -21.25 11.22
C LYS A 272 7.23 -20.56 11.08
N ALA A 273 6.15 -21.25 11.50
CA ALA A 273 4.82 -20.67 11.60
C ALA A 273 4.81 -19.46 12.54
N LEU A 274 4.00 -18.46 12.20
CA LEU A 274 3.73 -17.31 13.08
C LEU A 274 2.75 -17.72 14.18
N ASP A 275 3.05 -17.30 15.40
CA ASP A 275 2.26 -17.55 16.61
C ASP A 275 2.06 -16.24 17.42
N THR A 276 1.52 -16.33 18.62
CA THR A 276 1.31 -15.17 19.51
C THR A 276 2.60 -14.52 19.97
N ASP A 277 3.70 -15.27 20.00
CA ASP A 277 5.01 -14.83 20.51
C ASP A 277 5.97 -14.39 19.39
N SER A 278 5.49 -14.43 18.15
CA SER A 278 6.28 -13.96 17.00
C SER A 278 6.62 -12.47 17.12
N PRO A 279 7.82 -12.05 16.66
CA PRO A 279 8.28 -10.66 16.80
C PRO A 279 7.58 -9.75 15.80
N TYR A 280 6.32 -9.43 16.04
CA TYR A 280 5.55 -8.55 15.17
C TYR A 280 6.11 -7.13 15.15
N MET A 281 6.15 -6.53 13.95
CA MET A 281 6.52 -5.13 13.78
C MET A 281 5.59 -4.23 14.61
N GLN A 282 6.19 -3.23 15.28
CA GLN A 282 5.41 -2.18 15.93
C GLN A 282 4.77 -1.29 14.86
N LYS A 283 3.46 -1.04 14.99
CA LYS A 283 2.70 -0.22 14.05
C LYS A 283 2.16 1.03 14.72
N THR A 284 2.18 2.16 14.01
CA THR A 284 1.62 3.45 14.45
C THR A 284 0.45 3.81 13.55
N LEU A 285 -0.73 4.04 14.10
CA LEU A 285 -1.91 4.47 13.34
C LEU A 285 -1.69 5.90 12.82
N ILE A 286 -1.83 6.08 11.50
CA ILE A 286 -1.70 7.36 10.82
C ILE A 286 -3.08 7.93 10.48
N ALA A 287 -3.96 7.12 9.91
CA ALA A 287 -5.29 7.55 9.50
C ALA A 287 -6.31 6.42 9.68
N THR A 288 -7.55 6.80 9.97
CA THR A 288 -8.70 5.90 9.96
C THR A 288 -9.91 6.60 9.37
N TRP A 289 -10.69 5.90 8.55
CA TRP A 289 -11.96 6.40 8.03
C TRP A 289 -12.88 5.24 7.66
N LYS A 290 -14.18 5.52 7.70
CA LYS A 290 -15.22 4.58 7.32
C LYS A 290 -16.05 5.13 6.15
N THR A 291 -16.28 4.31 5.13
CA THR A 291 -17.22 4.56 4.05
C THR A 291 -18.41 3.63 4.22
N SER A 292 -19.61 4.04 3.82
CA SER A 292 -20.80 3.25 4.13
C SER A 292 -21.92 3.43 3.11
N LEU A 293 -22.80 2.45 3.05
CA LEU A 293 -24.05 2.51 2.33
C LEU A 293 -25.21 2.64 3.31
N GLY A 294 -25.85 3.79 3.33
CA GLY A 294 -27.03 4.09 4.12
C GLY A 294 -28.11 4.77 3.28
N LEU A 295 -29.23 5.09 3.89
CA LEU A 295 -30.34 5.76 3.20
C LEU A 295 -29.95 7.15 2.65
N LEU A 296 -29.10 7.88 3.39
CA LEU A 296 -28.62 9.22 3.00
C LEU A 296 -27.13 9.24 2.61
N ARG A 297 -26.39 8.18 2.89
CA ARG A 297 -24.98 8.06 2.59
C ARG A 297 -24.76 6.98 1.54
N GLN A 298 -24.18 7.35 0.40
CA GLN A 298 -23.89 6.43 -0.70
C GLN A 298 -22.42 6.61 -1.12
N ASN A 299 -21.52 6.49 -0.16
CA ASN A 299 -20.09 6.69 -0.36
C ASN A 299 -19.27 5.43 -0.08
N LEU A 300 -19.89 4.25 -0.14
CA LEU A 300 -19.20 2.97 0.04
C LEU A 300 -18.07 2.87 -0.97
N ALA A 301 -16.85 2.62 -0.49
CA ALA A 301 -15.63 2.56 -1.29
C ALA A 301 -14.71 1.49 -0.72
N ASN A 302 -14.32 0.54 -1.55
CA ASN A 302 -13.40 -0.53 -1.24
C ASN A 302 -12.00 -0.13 -1.71
N TYR A 303 -11.23 0.57 -0.86
CA TYR A 303 -9.88 1.03 -1.22
C TYR A 303 -8.91 -0.14 -1.22
N GLU A 304 -8.27 -0.38 -2.38
CA GLU A 304 -7.30 -1.44 -2.59
C GLU A 304 -5.97 -0.92 -3.13
N GLY A 305 -5.96 0.17 -3.90
CA GLY A 305 -4.72 0.77 -4.37
C GLY A 305 -4.25 1.93 -3.50
N MET A 306 -2.94 1.99 -3.22
CA MET A 306 -2.29 3.09 -2.50
C MET A 306 -0.87 3.30 -2.99
N CYS A 307 -0.49 4.53 -3.32
CA CYS A 307 0.90 4.89 -3.62
C CYS A 307 1.26 6.28 -3.10
N LEU A 308 2.55 6.59 -3.06
CA LEU A 308 3.01 7.97 -2.89
C LEU A 308 2.65 8.77 -4.15
N GLY A 309 2.24 10.01 -3.96
CA GLY A 309 2.10 11.02 -4.99
C GLY A 309 3.15 12.13 -4.84
N PRO A 310 2.92 13.33 -5.40
CA PRO A 310 3.85 14.45 -5.28
C PRO A 310 3.96 14.95 -3.84
N ARG A 311 5.04 15.65 -3.53
CA ARG A 311 5.13 16.47 -2.32
C ARG A 311 4.50 17.83 -2.56
N LEU A 312 3.79 18.32 -1.57
CA LEU A 312 3.24 19.68 -1.57
C LEU A 312 4.35 20.71 -1.30
N ALA A 313 4.05 21.99 -1.56
CA ALA A 313 4.99 23.09 -1.37
C ALA A 313 5.51 23.21 0.08
N ASP A 314 4.75 22.77 1.06
CA ASP A 314 5.12 22.75 2.49
C ASP A 314 5.92 21.50 2.90
N GLY A 315 6.28 20.62 1.95
CA GLY A 315 7.01 19.38 2.15
C GLY A 315 6.15 18.19 2.54
N SER A 316 4.84 18.37 2.77
CA SER A 316 3.92 17.28 3.09
C SER A 316 3.82 16.28 1.94
N GLN A 317 3.68 14.99 2.26
CA GLN A 317 3.56 13.91 1.28
C GLN A 317 2.09 13.65 0.96
N VAL A 318 1.76 13.63 -0.33
CA VAL A 318 0.46 13.15 -0.82
C VAL A 318 0.49 11.63 -0.94
N ILE A 319 -0.52 10.99 -0.41
CA ILE A 319 -0.84 9.57 -0.63
C ILE A 319 -2.07 9.52 -1.52
N VAL A 320 -1.99 8.78 -2.62
CA VAL A 320 -3.10 8.60 -3.57
C VAL A 320 -3.69 7.22 -3.39
N LEU A 321 -5.02 7.15 -3.32
CA LEU A 321 -5.76 5.90 -3.20
C LEU A 321 -6.78 5.76 -4.34
N CYS A 322 -6.96 4.53 -4.82
CA CYS A 322 -8.09 4.14 -5.66
C CYS A 322 -8.89 3.02 -5.00
N ALA A 323 -10.18 2.93 -5.34
CA ALA A 323 -11.08 1.90 -4.84
C ALA A 323 -11.48 0.97 -5.97
N ASP A 324 -11.48 -0.33 -5.68
CA ASP A 324 -12.09 -1.33 -6.54
C ASP A 324 -13.62 -1.28 -6.42
N SER A 325 -14.30 -1.29 -7.54
CA SER A 325 -15.76 -1.23 -7.61
C SER A 325 -16.46 -2.61 -7.56
N GLN A 326 -15.71 -3.70 -7.56
CA GLN A 326 -16.24 -5.08 -7.53
C GLN A 326 -17.40 -5.26 -8.52
N ASP A 327 -17.16 -4.97 -9.82
CA ASP A 327 -18.16 -4.92 -10.87
C ASP A 327 -19.38 -4.03 -10.51
N GLN A 328 -19.11 -2.93 -9.79
CA GLN A 328 -20.13 -2.01 -9.24
C GLN A 328 -21.03 -2.66 -8.19
N TYR A 329 -20.73 -3.85 -7.74
CA TYR A 329 -21.45 -4.68 -6.77
C TYR A 329 -22.93 -4.29 -6.58
N GLY A 330 -23.78 -4.64 -7.58
CA GLY A 330 -25.20 -4.29 -7.58
C GLY A 330 -25.48 -2.78 -7.60
N GLY A 331 -24.55 -1.97 -8.17
CA GLY A 331 -24.69 -0.52 -8.34
C GLY A 331 -24.33 0.33 -7.11
N VAL A 332 -23.73 -0.27 -6.06
CA VAL A 332 -23.43 0.42 -4.80
C VAL A 332 -21.95 0.76 -4.59
N LEU A 333 -21.03 0.02 -5.21
CA LEU A 333 -19.61 0.35 -5.24
C LEU A 333 -19.28 1.17 -6.48
N ARG A 334 -18.21 1.96 -6.41
CA ARG A 334 -17.73 2.79 -7.52
C ARG A 334 -16.21 2.88 -7.44
N ASP A 335 -15.59 3.20 -8.57
CA ASP A 335 -14.15 3.47 -8.68
C ASP A 335 -13.85 4.86 -8.10
N TRP A 336 -13.75 4.92 -6.77
CA TRP A 336 -13.45 6.16 -6.05
C TRP A 336 -11.96 6.43 -6.02
N PHE A 337 -11.60 7.71 -6.03
CA PHE A 337 -10.24 8.20 -5.79
C PHE A 337 -10.23 9.15 -4.61
N ARG A 338 -9.13 9.13 -3.86
CA ARG A 338 -8.93 9.98 -2.69
C ARG A 338 -7.46 10.26 -2.48
N THR A 339 -7.14 11.37 -1.84
CA THR A 339 -5.81 11.62 -1.30
C THR A 339 -5.81 11.79 0.20
N ILE A 340 -4.67 11.44 0.81
CA ILE A 340 -4.37 11.67 2.21
C ILE A 340 -3.04 12.42 2.26
N ILE A 341 -2.94 13.42 3.13
CA ILE A 341 -1.74 14.23 3.31
C ILE A 341 -1.12 13.88 4.65
N ILE A 342 0.15 13.54 4.64
CA ILE A 342 0.93 13.21 5.84
C ILE A 342 2.20 14.07 5.91
N ARG A 343 2.75 14.18 7.13
CA ARG A 343 4.02 14.88 7.40
C ARG A 343 4.86 14.07 8.36
#